data_31c74ef54b23ef09e22c196df1510c4f
#
_entry.id   31c74ef54b23ef09e22c196df1510c4f
#
_cell.length_a   1.000
_cell.length_b   1.000
_cell.length_c   1.000
_cell.angle_alpha   90.00
_cell.angle_beta   90.00
_cell.angle_gamma   90.00
#
_symmetry.space_group_name_H-M   'P 1'
#
loop_
_entity.id
_entity.type
_entity.pdbx_description
1 polymer ?
#
loop_
_entity_poly.entity_id
_entity_poly.type
_entity_poly.pdbx_seq_one_letter_code
_entity_poly.pdbx_strand_id
1 'polypeptide(L)'
;FQNFNLLPRASALENVELPLLYGRVKNSQILALKALERVGLAKRSKHRPNELSGGERQRVAIARAIVNKPAIVLADEPTGNLDTSTGNEIMSIFSSLNSEGTTIILVTHERAIASFARRTIEMKDGYIYKDKINSEIAV
;
A
#
# COMPACT_ATOMS: atom_id res chain seq x y z
N PHE A 1 8.28 -4.35 2.22
CA PHE A 1 9.44 -3.88 3.03
C PHE A 1 8.93 -3.19 4.29
N GLN A 2 9.42 -3.58 5.47
CA GLN A 2 9.10 -2.94 6.77
C GLN A 2 9.46 -1.45 6.82
N ASN A 3 10.33 -0.98 5.94
CA ASN A 3 10.68 0.42 5.77
C ASN A 3 9.99 0.95 4.52
N PHE A 4 9.32 2.09 4.64
CA PHE A 4 8.55 2.74 3.56
C PHE A 4 9.39 3.10 2.32
N ASN A 5 10.73 3.08 2.44
CA ASN A 5 11.72 3.39 1.39
C ASN A 5 11.38 4.68 0.63
N LEU A 6 10.92 5.70 1.36
CA LEU A 6 10.68 7.01 0.81
C LEU A 6 12.01 7.78 0.73
N LEU A 7 12.15 8.59 -0.31
CA LEU A 7 13.27 9.51 -0.44
C LEU A 7 13.14 10.61 0.62
N PRO A 8 14.05 10.72 1.60
CA PRO A 8 13.85 11.57 2.78
C PRO A 8 13.87 13.07 2.49
N ARG A 9 14.51 13.47 1.38
CA ARG A 9 14.62 14.87 0.95
C ARG A 9 13.54 15.28 -0.05
N ALA A 10 12.78 14.34 -0.59
CA ALA A 10 11.68 14.57 -1.51
C ALA A 10 10.35 14.67 -0.75
N SER A 11 9.42 15.51 -1.23
CA SER A 11 8.05 15.60 -0.74
C SER A 11 7.26 14.32 -1.00
N ALA A 12 6.08 14.18 -0.40
CA ALA A 12 5.16 13.08 -0.69
C ALA A 12 4.81 13.03 -2.18
N LEU A 13 4.54 14.20 -2.79
CA LEU A 13 4.25 14.29 -4.21
C LEU A 13 5.42 13.79 -5.08
N GLU A 14 6.63 14.28 -4.82
CA GLU A 14 7.83 13.87 -5.57
C GLU A 14 8.12 12.37 -5.39
N ASN A 15 7.93 11.81 -4.20
CA ASN A 15 8.05 10.36 -3.98
C ASN A 15 7.07 9.55 -4.84
N VAL A 16 5.81 9.99 -4.93
CA VAL A 16 4.78 9.31 -5.73
C VAL A 16 4.99 9.53 -7.23
N GLU A 17 5.50 10.68 -7.63
CA GLU A 17 5.76 11.03 -9.03
C GLU A 17 6.92 10.21 -9.63
N LEU A 18 7.87 9.77 -8.80
CA LEU A 18 9.12 9.14 -9.23
C LEU A 18 8.95 8.01 -10.27
N PRO A 19 8.06 7.02 -10.10
CA PRO A 19 7.85 5.96 -11.09
C PRO A 19 7.36 6.50 -12.45
N LEU A 20 6.58 7.57 -12.45
CA LEU A 20 6.05 8.21 -13.65
C LEU A 20 7.15 8.94 -14.42
N LEU A 21 8.11 9.57 -13.71
CA LEU A 21 9.26 10.24 -14.32
C LEU A 21 10.16 9.21 -15.05
N TYR A 22 10.45 8.08 -14.42
CA TYR A 22 11.18 6.99 -15.09
C TYR A 22 10.44 6.45 -16.30
N GLY A 23 9.12 6.35 -16.24
CA GLY A 23 8.25 5.96 -17.36
C GLY A 23 8.06 7.06 -18.42
N ARG A 24 8.62 8.25 -18.24
CA ARG A 24 8.44 9.43 -19.12
C ARG A 24 6.96 9.76 -19.36
N VAL A 25 6.13 9.56 -18.35
CA VAL A 25 4.68 9.78 -18.43
C VAL A 25 4.38 11.26 -18.40
N LYS A 26 3.59 11.73 -19.37
CA LYS A 26 3.12 13.13 -19.40
C LYS A 26 2.18 13.41 -18.22
N ASN A 27 2.18 14.67 -17.73
CA ASN A 27 1.34 15.12 -16.62
C ASN A 27 1.57 14.32 -15.31
N SER A 28 2.81 13.87 -15.08
CA SER A 28 3.20 13.05 -13.92
C SER A 28 2.77 13.63 -12.57
N GLN A 29 2.92 14.94 -12.37
CA GLN A 29 2.48 15.61 -11.14
C GLN A 29 0.98 15.50 -10.89
N ILE A 30 0.16 15.65 -11.93
CA ILE A 30 -1.31 15.54 -11.79
C ILE A 30 -1.69 14.10 -11.42
N LEU A 31 -1.05 13.11 -12.03
CA LEU A 31 -1.30 11.70 -11.73
C LEU A 31 -0.82 11.34 -10.32
N ALA A 32 0.33 11.85 -9.90
CA ALA A 32 0.85 11.66 -8.55
C ALA A 32 -0.07 12.29 -7.49
N LEU A 33 -0.59 13.51 -7.75
CA LEU A 33 -1.54 14.15 -6.85
C LEU A 33 -2.83 13.34 -6.72
N LYS A 34 -3.40 12.85 -7.84
CA LYS A 34 -4.57 11.96 -7.81
C LYS A 34 -4.32 10.67 -7.03
N ALA A 35 -3.12 10.09 -7.12
CA ALA A 35 -2.77 8.92 -6.31
C ALA A 35 -2.70 9.26 -4.82
N LEU A 36 -2.20 10.43 -4.43
CA LEU A 36 -2.23 10.91 -3.05
C LEU A 36 -3.66 11.19 -2.56
N GLU A 37 -4.53 11.72 -3.41
CA GLU A 37 -5.96 11.91 -3.08
C GLU A 37 -6.63 10.57 -2.74
N ARG A 38 -6.36 9.52 -3.51
CA ARG A 38 -6.92 8.17 -3.28
C ARG A 38 -6.56 7.58 -1.91
N VAL A 39 -5.43 7.98 -1.36
CA VAL A 39 -4.99 7.55 -0.02
C VAL A 39 -5.21 8.62 1.06
N GLY A 40 -5.98 9.68 0.77
CA GLY A 40 -6.35 10.73 1.72
C GLY A 40 -5.23 11.71 2.06
N LEU A 41 -4.21 11.87 1.20
CA LEU A 41 -3.02 12.69 1.47
C LEU A 41 -2.86 13.91 0.55
N ALA A 42 -3.91 14.35 -0.15
CA ALA A 42 -3.83 15.52 -1.04
C ALA A 42 -3.28 16.77 -0.33
N LYS A 43 -3.76 17.04 0.90
CA LYS A 43 -3.31 18.19 1.72
C LYS A 43 -1.89 18.05 2.27
N ARG A 44 -1.32 16.85 2.23
CA ARG A 44 0.03 16.54 2.70
C ARG A 44 1.05 16.40 1.56
N SER A 45 0.65 16.66 0.31
CA SER A 45 1.46 16.47 -0.90
C SER A 45 2.85 17.12 -0.84
N LYS A 46 2.97 18.27 -0.17
CA LYS A 46 4.23 19.02 -0.05
C LYS A 46 5.08 18.63 1.17
N HIS A 47 4.58 17.80 2.08
CA HIS A 47 5.31 17.38 3.28
C HIS A 47 6.38 16.35 2.92
N ARG A 48 7.50 16.41 3.64
CA ARG A 48 8.59 15.42 3.57
C ARG A 48 8.31 14.24 4.50
N PRO A 49 8.95 13.08 4.31
CA PRO A 49 8.72 11.90 5.15
C PRO A 49 8.92 12.12 6.65
N ASN A 50 9.84 13.00 7.06
CA ASN A 50 10.07 13.34 8.47
C ASN A 50 8.97 14.22 9.07
N GLU A 51 8.08 14.79 8.26
CA GLU A 51 6.94 15.62 8.67
C GLU A 51 5.63 14.81 8.68
N LEU A 52 5.70 13.50 8.36
CA LEU A 52 4.57 12.59 8.24
C LEU A 52 4.58 11.54 9.36
N SER A 53 3.40 11.16 9.83
CA SER A 53 3.22 10.01 10.73
C SER A 53 3.61 8.69 10.05
N GLY A 54 3.73 7.59 10.80
CA GLY A 54 3.98 6.25 10.27
C GLY A 54 2.94 5.83 9.24
N GLY A 55 1.65 5.99 9.57
CA GLY A 55 0.55 5.67 8.67
C GLY A 55 0.50 6.58 7.43
N GLU A 56 0.82 7.87 7.57
CA GLU A 56 0.92 8.77 6.42
C GLU A 56 2.06 8.36 5.48
N ARG A 57 3.24 7.98 6.01
CA ARG A 57 4.35 7.44 5.21
C ARG A 57 3.96 6.15 4.48
N GLN A 58 3.24 5.25 5.15
CA GLN A 58 2.73 4.03 4.52
C GLN A 58 1.77 4.37 3.37
N ARG A 59 0.84 5.30 3.57
CA ARG A 59 -0.07 5.75 2.51
C ARG A 59 0.66 6.40 1.33
N VAL A 60 1.74 7.16 1.55
CA VAL A 60 2.59 7.66 0.46
C VAL A 60 3.24 6.50 -0.31
N ALA A 61 3.75 5.48 0.39
CA ALA A 61 4.34 4.29 -0.25
C ALA A 61 3.31 3.52 -1.09
N ILE A 62 2.07 3.39 -0.60
CA ILE A 62 0.96 2.79 -1.35
C ILE A 62 0.63 3.63 -2.59
N ALA A 63 0.47 4.96 -2.44
CA ALA A 63 0.20 5.86 -3.56
C ALA A 63 1.28 5.74 -4.66
N ARG A 64 2.56 5.66 -4.26
CA ARG A 64 3.67 5.42 -5.18
C ARG A 64 3.58 4.08 -5.89
N ALA A 65 3.14 3.03 -5.18
CA ALA A 65 3.00 1.70 -5.77
C ALA A 65 1.88 1.64 -6.83
N ILE A 66 0.79 2.38 -6.61
CA ILE A 66 -0.41 2.32 -7.47
C ILE A 66 -0.47 3.38 -8.58
N VAL A 67 0.44 4.37 -8.57
CA VAL A 67 0.39 5.51 -9.51
C VAL A 67 0.45 5.09 -10.99
N ASN A 68 1.14 4.00 -11.30
CA ASN A 68 1.23 3.40 -12.64
C ASN A 68 0.07 2.44 -12.96
N LYS A 69 -0.96 2.33 -12.10
CA LYS A 69 -2.08 1.41 -12.24
C LYS A 69 -1.63 -0.04 -12.48
N PRO A 70 -0.83 -0.62 -11.59
CA PRO A 70 -0.34 -1.98 -11.77
C PRO A 70 -1.48 -3.00 -11.67
N ALA A 71 -1.35 -4.13 -12.36
CA ALA A 71 -2.28 -5.24 -12.24
C ALA A 71 -2.16 -5.96 -10.87
N ILE A 72 -0.97 -5.90 -10.26
CA ILE A 72 -0.65 -6.60 -8.99
C ILE A 72 0.10 -5.63 -8.06
N VAL A 73 -0.27 -5.62 -6.79
CA VAL A 73 0.46 -4.95 -5.70
C VAL A 73 0.91 -6.00 -4.69
N LEU A 74 2.21 -5.99 -4.37
CA LEU A 74 2.79 -6.83 -3.32
C LEU A 74 2.99 -5.99 -2.06
N ALA A 75 2.40 -6.40 -0.96
CA ALA A 75 2.50 -5.74 0.34
C ALA A 75 3.09 -6.71 1.37
N ASP A 76 4.28 -6.41 1.85
CA ASP A 76 5.03 -7.19 2.82
C ASP A 76 4.95 -6.48 4.17
N GLU A 77 4.28 -7.12 5.15
CA GLU A 77 3.96 -6.59 6.49
C GLU A 77 3.44 -5.15 6.47
N PRO A 78 2.35 -4.85 5.72
CA PRO A 78 1.95 -3.48 5.46
C PRO A 78 1.47 -2.71 6.70
N THR A 79 1.20 -3.40 7.81
CA THR A 79 0.70 -2.85 9.08
C THR A 79 1.65 -3.05 10.26
N GLY A 80 2.75 -3.78 10.08
CA GLY A 80 3.61 -4.27 11.16
C GLY A 80 4.26 -3.21 12.08
N ASN A 81 4.27 -1.93 11.68
CA ASN A 81 4.78 -0.81 12.47
C ASN A 81 3.69 0.24 12.80
N LEU A 82 2.42 -0.14 12.71
CA LEU A 82 1.29 0.77 12.88
C LEU A 82 0.42 0.32 14.07
N ASP A 83 -0.27 1.27 14.68
CA ASP A 83 -1.34 0.94 15.61
C ASP A 83 -2.54 0.32 14.88
N THR A 84 -3.39 -0.39 15.63
CA THR A 84 -4.52 -1.15 15.06
C THR A 84 -5.48 -0.28 14.23
N SER A 85 -5.75 0.95 14.68
CA SER A 85 -6.66 1.86 13.96
C SER A 85 -6.07 2.24 12.60
N THR A 86 -4.82 2.68 12.61
CA THR A 86 -4.08 3.03 11.38
C THR A 86 -3.91 1.81 10.46
N GLY A 87 -3.67 0.63 11.03
CA GLY A 87 -3.60 -0.64 10.28
C GLY A 87 -4.90 -0.93 9.53
N ASN A 88 -6.05 -0.75 10.19
CA ASN A 88 -7.36 -0.93 9.56
C ASN A 88 -7.60 0.07 8.42
N GLU A 89 -7.16 1.32 8.56
CA GLU A 89 -7.23 2.30 7.46
C GLU A 89 -6.42 1.84 6.23
N ILE A 90 -5.21 1.31 6.45
CA ILE A 90 -4.37 0.75 5.38
C ILE A 90 -5.07 -0.43 4.70
N MET A 91 -5.67 -1.34 5.48
CA MET A 91 -6.39 -2.49 4.94
C MET A 91 -7.63 -2.06 4.14
N SER A 92 -8.34 -1.02 4.56
CA SER A 92 -9.45 -0.44 3.80
C SER A 92 -9.01 0.09 2.44
N ILE A 93 -7.83 0.73 2.36
CA ILE A 93 -7.26 1.16 1.07
C ILE A 93 -6.99 -0.04 0.17
N PHE A 94 -6.38 -1.12 0.68
CA PHE A 94 -6.15 -2.34 -0.12
C PHE A 94 -7.45 -3.00 -0.58
N SER A 95 -8.47 -3.03 0.28
CA SER A 95 -9.80 -3.55 -0.07
C SER A 95 -10.44 -2.74 -1.21
N SER A 96 -10.36 -1.41 -1.15
CA SER A 96 -10.83 -0.52 -2.22
C SER A 96 -10.09 -0.77 -3.54
N LEU A 97 -8.76 -0.86 -3.50
CA LEU A 97 -7.95 -1.17 -4.68
C LEU A 97 -8.31 -2.52 -5.30
N ASN A 98 -8.56 -3.53 -4.46
CA ASN A 98 -8.95 -4.85 -4.92
C ASN A 98 -10.34 -4.84 -5.56
N SER A 99 -11.32 -4.10 -4.99
CA SER A 99 -12.66 -3.96 -5.57
C SER A 99 -12.64 -3.26 -6.93
N GLU A 100 -11.64 -2.42 -7.19
CA GLU A 100 -11.39 -1.77 -8.48
C GLU A 100 -10.65 -2.66 -9.50
N GLY A 101 -10.33 -3.91 -9.13
CA GLY A 101 -9.72 -4.91 -10.02
C GLY A 101 -8.21 -5.09 -9.87
N THR A 102 -7.54 -4.39 -8.92
CA THR A 102 -6.12 -4.62 -8.64
C THR A 102 -5.96 -5.90 -7.83
N THR A 103 -5.07 -6.81 -8.23
CA THR A 103 -4.72 -7.98 -7.43
C THR A 103 -3.81 -7.55 -6.29
N ILE A 104 -4.18 -7.87 -5.06
CA ILE A 104 -3.36 -7.58 -3.87
C ILE A 104 -2.81 -8.89 -3.31
N ILE A 105 -1.50 -8.95 -3.14
CA ILE A 105 -0.82 -10.06 -2.45
C ILE A 105 -0.23 -9.50 -1.16
N LEU A 106 -0.73 -10.00 -0.02
CA LEU A 106 -0.28 -9.63 1.31
C LEU A 106 0.65 -10.71 1.85
N VAL A 107 1.81 -10.33 2.36
CA VAL A 107 2.66 -11.19 3.17
C VAL A 107 2.56 -10.71 4.60
N THR A 108 2.12 -11.56 5.51
CA THR A 108 1.95 -11.20 6.93
C THR A 108 1.99 -12.44 7.82
N HIS A 109 2.44 -12.27 9.06
CA HIS A 109 2.32 -13.27 10.12
C HIS A 109 1.10 -13.02 11.03
N GLU A 110 0.37 -11.89 10.82
CA GLU A 110 -0.80 -11.52 11.59
C GLU A 110 -2.07 -12.16 11.02
N ARG A 111 -2.74 -13.01 11.80
CA ARG A 111 -4.00 -13.66 11.40
C ARG A 111 -5.12 -12.65 11.12
N ALA A 112 -5.17 -11.56 11.88
CA ALA A 112 -6.14 -10.50 11.70
C ALA A 112 -6.01 -9.86 10.30
N ILE A 113 -4.79 -9.59 9.85
CA ILE A 113 -4.52 -9.04 8.53
C ILE A 113 -4.80 -10.07 7.42
N ALA A 114 -4.44 -11.34 7.64
CA ALA A 114 -4.73 -12.41 6.69
C ALA A 114 -6.23 -12.62 6.45
N SER A 115 -7.10 -12.30 7.43
CA SER A 115 -8.56 -12.43 7.28
C SER A 115 -9.19 -11.43 6.30
N PHE A 116 -8.50 -10.36 5.92
CA PHE A 116 -8.95 -9.45 4.85
C PHE A 116 -8.81 -10.06 3.43
N ALA A 117 -8.02 -11.12 3.28
CA ALA A 117 -7.79 -11.76 1.98
C ALA A 117 -8.87 -12.81 1.68
N ARG A 118 -9.27 -12.91 0.40
CA ARG A 118 -10.19 -13.97 -0.07
C ARG A 118 -9.57 -15.36 -0.05
N ARG A 119 -8.24 -15.44 -0.18
CA ARG A 119 -7.48 -16.70 -0.16
C ARG A 119 -6.26 -16.53 0.71
N THR A 120 -6.03 -17.49 1.60
CA THR A 120 -4.87 -17.53 2.48
C THR A 120 -4.04 -18.75 2.16
N ILE A 121 -2.74 -18.55 1.91
CA ILE A 121 -1.75 -19.60 1.69
C ILE A 121 -0.78 -19.53 2.87
N GLU A 122 -0.77 -20.59 3.70
CA GLU A 122 0.19 -20.73 4.80
C GLU A 122 1.42 -21.49 4.30
N MET A 123 2.59 -20.91 4.49
CA MET A 123 3.87 -21.51 4.11
C MET A 123 4.68 -21.90 5.35
N LYS A 124 5.34 -23.04 5.29
CA LYS A 124 6.27 -23.50 6.30
C LYS A 124 7.47 -24.19 5.64
N ASP A 125 8.68 -23.81 6.06
CA ASP A 125 9.94 -24.38 5.55
C ASP A 125 10.06 -24.42 4.00
N GLY A 126 9.50 -23.37 3.34
CA GLY A 126 9.51 -23.25 1.88
C GLY A 126 8.40 -24.03 1.15
N TYR A 127 7.54 -24.74 1.87
CA TYR A 127 6.43 -25.52 1.31
C TYR A 127 5.08 -24.90 1.66
N ILE A 128 4.09 -25.08 0.77
CA ILE A 128 2.70 -24.75 1.07
C ILE A 128 2.18 -25.77 2.09
N TYR A 129 1.87 -25.29 3.29
CA TYR A 129 1.32 -26.11 4.37
C TYR A 129 -0.20 -26.15 4.30
N LYS A 130 -0.83 -25.03 3.93
CA LYS A 130 -2.27 -24.90 3.84
C LYS A 130 -2.67 -23.88 2.76
N ASP A 131 -3.76 -24.16 2.08
CA ASP A 131 -4.39 -23.29 1.10
C ASP A 131 -5.89 -23.23 1.40
N LYS A 132 -6.43 -22.06 1.68
CA LYS A 132 -7.81 -21.87 2.14
C LYS A 132 -8.44 -20.69 1.43
N ILE A 133 -9.68 -20.87 0.96
CA ILE A 133 -10.57 -19.77 0.55
C ILE A 133 -11.35 -19.35 1.79
N ASN A 134 -11.30 -18.06 2.14
CA ASN A 134 -12.03 -17.50 3.26
C ASN A 134 -13.49 -17.24 2.82
N SER A 135 -14.45 -17.84 3.52
CA SER A 135 -15.89 -17.66 3.28
C SER A 135 -16.41 -16.31 3.79
N GLU A 136 -15.75 -15.76 4.80
CA GLU A 136 -16.04 -14.45 5.38
C GLU A 136 -14.79 -13.59 5.24
N ILE A 137 -14.96 -12.39 4.69
CA ILE A 137 -13.89 -11.40 4.54
C ILE A 137 -14.14 -10.33 5.60
N ALA A 138 -13.12 -10.00 6.39
CA ALA A 138 -13.20 -8.85 7.29
C ALA A 138 -13.33 -7.56 6.43
N VAL A 139 -14.41 -6.82 6.65
CA VAL A 139 -14.73 -5.57 5.95
C VAL A 139 -14.43 -4.39 6.86
#